data_5f601250ca6b9599e7f3d3555e293096
#
_entry.id   5f601250ca6b9599e7f3d3555e293096
#
_cell.length_a   1.000
_cell.length_b   1.000
_cell.length_c   1.000
_cell.angle_alpha   90.00
_cell.angle_beta   90.00
_cell.angle_gamma   90.00
#
_symmetry.space_group_name_H-M   'P 1'
#
loop_
_entity.id
_entity.type
_entity.pdbx_description
1 polymer ?
#
loop_
_entity_poly.entity_id
_entity_poly.type
_entity_poly.pdbx_seq_one_letter_code
_entity_poly.pdbx_strand_id
1 'polypeptide(L)'
;MSTLLNEHLGKKLRLRRTSLGLTQTQVAKAINVTFQQIQKYEKGTNGVSSARLLQLANFLKVPIKYFFENYQDFKADSGKDLAKSLNYSFLLKLFGDLEPVEKEKIFEVLKNNGDLKKAV
;
A
#
# COMPACT_ATOMS: atom_id res chain seq x y z
N MET A 1 17.41 -0.20 -6.11
CA MET A 1 17.38 -1.61 -6.50
C MET A 1 15.95 -2.11 -6.52
N SER A 2 15.59 -2.76 -7.61
CA SER A 2 14.23 -3.28 -7.75
C SER A 2 14.08 -4.58 -6.97
N THR A 3 12.93 -4.76 -6.32
CA THR A 3 12.58 -6.01 -5.64
C THR A 3 11.21 -6.45 -6.12
N LEU A 4 10.90 -7.71 -5.89
CA LEU A 4 9.58 -8.23 -6.26
C LEU A 4 8.46 -7.44 -5.57
N LEU A 5 8.68 -7.08 -4.32
CA LEU A 5 7.70 -6.29 -3.59
C LEU A 5 7.54 -4.91 -4.22
N ASN A 6 8.64 -4.23 -4.52
CA ASN A 6 8.57 -2.90 -5.12
C ASN A 6 7.86 -2.93 -6.46
N GLU A 7 8.11 -3.95 -7.25
CA GLU A 7 7.45 -4.12 -8.55
C GLU A 7 5.95 -4.34 -8.37
N HIS A 8 5.59 -5.15 -7.40
CA HIS A 8 4.18 -5.41 -7.10
C HIS A 8 3.46 -4.14 -6.66
N LEU A 9 4.05 -3.40 -5.73
CA LEU A 9 3.48 -2.14 -5.26
C LEU A 9 3.32 -1.15 -6.41
N GLY A 10 4.33 -1.09 -7.28
CA GLY A 10 4.28 -0.20 -8.43
C GLY A 10 3.15 -0.54 -9.40
N LYS A 11 2.93 -1.82 -9.64
CA LYS A 11 1.83 -2.27 -10.49
C LYS A 11 0.48 -1.92 -9.88
N LYS A 12 0.33 -2.11 -8.59
CA LYS A 12 -0.90 -1.77 -7.88
C LYS A 12 -1.17 -0.28 -7.95
N LEU A 13 -0.13 0.52 -7.75
CA LEU A 13 -0.24 1.98 -7.86
C LEU A 13 -0.72 2.37 -9.25
N ARG A 14 -0.09 1.85 -10.28
CA ARG A 14 -0.44 2.19 -11.65
C ARG A 14 -1.86 1.75 -11.99
N LEU A 15 -2.25 0.56 -11.60
CA LEU A 15 -3.60 0.06 -11.86
C LEU A 15 -4.65 0.97 -11.25
N ARG A 16 -4.47 1.33 -10.00
CA ARG A 16 -5.45 2.18 -9.33
C ARG A 16 -5.47 3.57 -9.92
N ARG A 17 -4.29 4.13 -10.17
CA ARG A 17 -4.17 5.46 -10.77
C ARG A 17 -4.90 5.52 -12.13
N THR A 18 -4.61 4.57 -12.99
CA THR A 18 -5.22 4.56 -14.33
C THR A 18 -6.71 4.28 -14.28
N SER A 19 -7.14 3.44 -13.34
CA SER A 19 -8.57 3.15 -13.19
C SER A 19 -9.35 4.40 -12.79
N LEU A 20 -8.71 5.34 -12.09
CA LEU A 20 -9.33 6.59 -11.71
C LEU A 20 -9.13 7.70 -12.75
N GLY A 21 -8.46 7.41 -13.84
CA GLY A 21 -8.18 8.40 -14.87
C GLY A 21 -7.18 9.47 -14.47
N LEU A 22 -6.32 9.17 -13.50
CA LEU A 22 -5.35 10.13 -13.01
C LEU A 22 -4.02 10.01 -13.74
N THR A 23 -3.35 11.16 -13.89
CA THR A 23 -1.99 11.17 -14.44
C THR A 23 -0.98 10.99 -13.32
N GLN A 24 0.24 10.62 -13.69
CA GLN A 24 1.34 10.54 -12.73
C GLN A 24 1.59 11.88 -12.05
N THR A 25 1.47 12.96 -12.80
CA THR A 25 1.66 14.32 -12.28
C THR A 25 0.62 14.65 -11.22
N GLN A 26 -0.64 14.26 -11.44
CA GLN A 26 -1.69 14.51 -10.46
C GLN A 26 -1.42 13.78 -9.15
N VAL A 27 -1.00 12.53 -9.24
CA VAL A 27 -0.66 11.75 -8.05
C VAL A 27 0.56 12.35 -7.34
N ALA A 28 1.57 12.76 -8.11
CA ALA A 28 2.77 13.37 -7.54
C ALA A 28 2.43 14.62 -6.74
N LYS A 29 1.59 15.47 -7.29
CA LYS A 29 1.16 16.69 -6.58
C LYS A 29 0.40 16.36 -5.30
N ALA A 30 -0.43 15.35 -5.34
CA ALA A 30 -1.27 14.99 -4.19
C ALA A 30 -0.44 14.57 -2.99
N ILE A 31 0.67 13.90 -3.20
CA ILE A 31 1.52 13.44 -2.09
C ILE A 31 2.84 14.21 -2.01
N ASN A 32 2.92 15.31 -2.74
CA ASN A 32 4.05 16.25 -2.67
C ASN A 32 5.39 15.58 -3.00
N VAL A 33 5.42 14.85 -4.10
CA VAL A 33 6.65 14.29 -4.65
C VAL A 33 6.75 14.70 -6.12
N THR A 34 7.89 14.39 -6.72
CA THR A 34 8.08 14.70 -8.13
C THR A 34 7.42 13.68 -9.04
N PHE A 35 7.13 14.08 -10.26
CA PHE A 35 6.63 13.21 -11.30
C PHE A 35 7.58 12.00 -11.52
N GLN A 36 8.88 12.29 -11.55
CA GLN A 36 9.88 11.23 -11.71
C GLN A 36 9.81 10.21 -10.57
N GLN A 37 9.50 10.67 -9.38
CA GLN A 37 9.40 9.77 -8.23
C GLN A 37 8.22 8.80 -8.41
N ILE A 38 7.09 9.30 -8.91
CA ILE A 38 5.95 8.42 -9.20
C ILE A 38 6.30 7.41 -10.28
N GLN A 39 7.02 7.85 -11.32
CA GLN A 39 7.48 6.92 -12.36
C GLN A 39 8.32 5.80 -11.76
N LYS A 40 9.24 6.14 -10.88
CA LYS A 40 10.10 5.14 -10.24
C LYS A 40 9.31 4.18 -9.35
N TYR A 41 8.32 4.70 -8.62
CA TYR A 41 7.45 3.84 -7.83
C TYR A 41 6.73 2.84 -8.73
N GLU A 42 6.14 3.32 -9.83
CA GLU A 42 5.36 2.45 -10.72
C GLU A 42 6.22 1.41 -11.42
N LYS A 43 7.47 1.73 -11.69
CA LYS A 43 8.41 0.78 -12.28
C LYS A 43 8.99 -0.20 -11.26
N GLY A 44 8.87 0.12 -9.98
CA GLY A 44 9.46 -0.69 -8.93
C GLY A 44 10.95 -0.50 -8.75
N THR A 45 11.53 0.54 -9.37
CA THR A 45 12.96 0.82 -9.23
C THR A 45 13.29 1.45 -7.90
N ASN A 46 12.33 2.14 -7.30
CA ASN A 46 12.45 2.68 -5.94
C ASN A 46 11.35 2.10 -5.08
N GLY A 47 11.68 1.83 -3.82
CA GLY A 47 10.67 1.44 -2.85
C GLY A 47 9.83 2.63 -2.44
N VAL A 48 8.60 2.35 -2.04
CA VAL A 48 7.69 3.36 -1.51
C VAL A 48 7.79 3.33 0.00
N SER A 49 8.11 4.47 0.62
CA SER A 49 8.16 4.53 2.07
C SER A 49 6.76 4.27 2.65
N SER A 50 6.73 3.85 3.89
CA SER A 50 5.46 3.59 4.56
C SER A 50 4.58 4.84 4.61
N ALA A 51 5.17 5.99 4.88
CA ALA A 51 4.43 7.25 4.92
C ALA A 51 3.84 7.58 3.55
N ARG A 52 4.62 7.41 2.48
CA ARG A 52 4.13 7.67 1.13
C ARG A 52 3.05 6.68 0.72
N LEU A 53 3.21 5.42 1.11
CA LEU A 53 2.21 4.41 0.79
C LEU A 53 0.87 4.74 1.46
N LEU A 54 0.91 5.21 2.70
CA LEU A 54 -0.29 5.64 3.39
C LEU A 54 -0.94 6.84 2.67
N GLN A 55 -0.14 7.81 2.25
CA GLN A 55 -0.64 8.96 1.52
C GLN A 55 -1.28 8.53 0.19
N LEU A 56 -0.65 7.60 -0.51
CA LEU A 56 -1.18 7.08 -1.76
C LEU A 56 -2.51 6.36 -1.53
N ALA A 57 -2.57 5.52 -0.51
CA ALA A 57 -3.80 4.80 -0.19
C ALA A 57 -4.94 5.77 0.09
N ASN A 58 -4.68 6.81 0.88
CA ASN A 58 -5.69 7.81 1.21
C ASN A 58 -6.14 8.59 -0.03
N PHE A 59 -5.21 9.02 -0.85
CA PHE A 59 -5.53 9.80 -2.04
C PHE A 59 -6.27 8.96 -3.07
N LEU A 60 -5.84 7.74 -3.27
CA LEU A 60 -6.43 6.85 -4.26
C LEU A 60 -7.68 6.13 -3.74
N LYS A 61 -8.03 6.36 -2.49
CA LYS A 61 -9.22 5.82 -1.85
C LYS A 61 -9.27 4.30 -1.87
N VAL A 62 -8.16 3.71 -1.50
CA VAL A 62 -8.07 2.27 -1.32
C VAL A 62 -7.53 1.99 0.07
N PRO A 63 -7.87 0.85 0.66
CA PRO A 63 -7.23 0.45 1.91
C PRO A 63 -5.77 0.12 1.66
N ILE A 64 -4.95 0.25 2.67
CA ILE A 64 -3.52 -0.01 2.52
C ILE A 64 -3.25 -1.44 2.05
N LYS A 65 -4.06 -2.38 2.49
CA LYS A 65 -3.89 -3.78 2.09
C LYS A 65 -4.04 -3.99 0.58
N TYR A 66 -4.72 -3.07 -0.11
CA TYR A 66 -4.85 -3.14 -1.57
C TYR A 66 -3.48 -3.32 -2.23
N PHE A 67 -2.47 -2.60 -1.75
CA PHE A 67 -1.15 -2.63 -2.35
C PHE A 67 -0.45 -3.97 -2.17
N PHE A 68 -0.89 -4.77 -1.22
CA PHE A 68 -0.28 -6.06 -0.92
C PHE A 68 -1.13 -7.25 -1.39
N GLU A 69 -2.33 -6.99 -1.87
CA GLU A 69 -3.20 -8.05 -2.35
C GLU A 69 -2.54 -8.80 -3.50
N ASN A 70 -2.68 -10.12 -3.46
CA ASN A 70 -2.15 -11.01 -4.50
C ASN A 70 -0.63 -11.01 -4.59
N TYR A 71 0.06 -10.43 -3.62
CA TYR A 71 1.51 -10.55 -3.57
C TYR A 71 1.87 -11.96 -3.13
N GLN A 72 2.81 -12.57 -3.83
CA GLN A 72 3.11 -13.99 -3.66
C GLN A 72 3.47 -14.39 -2.24
N ASP A 73 4.17 -13.54 -1.50
CA ASP A 73 4.55 -13.83 -0.13
C ASP A 73 3.34 -13.89 0.81
N PHE A 74 2.22 -13.34 0.38
CA PHE A 74 0.98 -13.40 1.14
C PHE A 74 0.09 -14.56 0.71
N LYS A 75 0.47 -15.26 -0.32
CA LYS A 75 -0.24 -16.47 -0.68
C LYS A 75 0.21 -17.57 0.22
N ALA A 76 0.06 -17.36 1.47
CA ALA A 76 0.29 -18.44 2.36
C ALA A 76 -0.72 -19.51 1.99
N ASP A 77 -0.23 -20.55 1.60
CA ASP A 77 -1.00 -21.68 1.29
C ASP A 77 -1.69 -22.24 2.45
N SER A 78 -1.32 -21.75 3.56
CA SER A 78 -1.83 -22.18 4.80
C SER A 78 -3.06 -21.42 5.09
N GLY A 79 -3.96 -21.67 5.69
CA GLY A 79 -5.23 -21.17 5.98
C GLY A 79 -5.37 -19.67 6.15
N LYS A 80 -6.58 -19.23 6.06
CA LYS A 80 -6.93 -17.82 6.04
C LYS A 80 -6.48 -17.06 7.26
N ASP A 81 -6.48 -17.69 8.43
CA ASP A 81 -6.10 -17.02 9.66
C ASP A 81 -4.62 -16.70 9.70
N LEU A 82 -3.80 -17.63 9.20
CA LEU A 82 -2.38 -17.41 9.11
C LEU A 82 -2.07 -16.26 8.13
N ALA A 83 -2.79 -16.23 7.01
CA ALA A 83 -2.62 -15.18 6.04
C ALA A 83 -2.94 -13.81 6.64
N LYS A 84 -4.00 -13.73 7.44
CA LYS A 84 -4.33 -12.47 8.12
C LYS A 84 -3.25 -12.06 9.10
N SER A 85 -2.76 -13.01 9.90
CA SER A 85 -1.69 -12.74 10.84
C SER A 85 -0.43 -12.26 10.15
N LEU A 86 -0.08 -12.91 9.05
CA LEU A 86 1.09 -12.52 8.27
C LEU A 86 0.93 -11.14 7.69
N ASN A 87 -0.27 -10.80 7.20
CA ASN A 87 -0.53 -9.46 6.68
C ASN A 87 -0.31 -8.39 7.74
N TYR A 88 -0.84 -8.59 8.93
CA TYR A 88 -0.65 -7.62 10.01
C TYR A 88 0.81 -7.52 10.42
N SER A 89 1.46 -8.66 10.62
CA SER A 89 2.87 -8.67 11.02
C SER A 89 3.76 -8.03 9.98
N PHE A 90 3.50 -8.33 8.72
CA PHE A 90 4.26 -7.75 7.61
C PHE A 90 4.08 -6.25 7.55
N LEU A 91 2.83 -5.77 7.65
CA LEU A 91 2.54 -4.35 7.61
C LEU A 91 3.18 -3.62 8.78
N LEU A 92 3.08 -4.19 9.98
CA LEU A 92 3.70 -3.57 11.15
C LEU A 92 5.21 -3.48 11.01
N LYS A 93 5.83 -4.52 10.50
CA LYS A 93 7.25 -4.52 10.26
C LYS A 93 7.66 -3.50 9.21
N LEU A 94 6.88 -3.41 8.13
CA LEU A 94 7.13 -2.48 7.05
C LEU A 94 6.99 -1.03 7.51
N PHE A 95 6.07 -0.77 8.42
CA PHE A 95 5.82 0.56 8.92
C PHE A 95 6.45 0.79 10.30
N GLY A 96 7.44 0.01 10.66
CA GLY A 96 8.05 0.05 11.99
C GLY A 96 8.72 1.36 12.36
N ASP A 97 9.17 2.11 11.36
CA ASP A 97 9.84 3.39 11.57
C ASP A 97 8.90 4.58 11.52
N LEU A 98 7.60 4.35 11.43
CA LEU A 98 6.63 5.44 11.44
C LEU A 98 6.48 6.03 12.85
N GLU A 99 6.11 7.29 12.88
CA GLU A 99 5.76 7.93 14.14
C GLU A 99 4.52 7.27 14.75
N PRO A 100 4.35 7.31 16.09
CA PRO A 100 3.21 6.66 16.72
C PRO A 100 1.86 7.09 16.16
N VAL A 101 1.70 8.36 15.83
CA VAL A 101 0.45 8.86 15.25
C VAL A 101 0.15 8.21 13.90
N GLU A 102 1.19 8.04 13.10
CA GLU A 102 1.04 7.39 11.80
C GLU A 102 0.68 5.91 11.94
N LYS A 103 1.29 5.25 12.93
CA LYS A 103 0.95 3.85 13.23
C LYS A 103 -0.50 3.71 13.63
N GLU A 104 -1.01 4.63 14.43
CA GLU A 104 -2.42 4.62 14.83
C GLU A 104 -3.34 4.77 13.62
N LYS A 105 -3.01 5.66 12.71
CA LYS A 105 -3.79 5.84 11.49
C LYS A 105 -3.84 4.57 10.67
N ILE A 106 -2.73 3.85 10.57
CA ILE A 106 -2.68 2.59 9.85
C ILE A 106 -3.57 1.56 10.53
N PHE A 107 -3.49 1.47 11.85
CA PHE A 107 -4.35 0.56 12.61
C PHE A 107 -5.81 0.87 12.40
N GLU A 108 -6.18 2.15 12.41
CA GLU A 108 -7.57 2.54 12.17
C GLU A 108 -8.05 2.13 10.80
N VAL A 109 -7.23 2.34 9.78
CA VAL A 109 -7.58 1.96 8.42
C VAL A 109 -7.79 0.45 8.33
N LEU A 110 -6.89 -0.33 8.90
CA LEU A 110 -7.01 -1.78 8.90
C LEU A 110 -8.23 -2.24 9.69
N LYS A 111 -8.48 -1.63 10.83
CA LYS A 111 -9.62 -1.94 11.67
C LYS A 111 -10.93 -1.62 10.97
N ASN A 112 -11.02 -0.45 10.36
CA ASN A 112 -12.23 -0.04 9.65
C ASN A 112 -12.54 -0.96 8.49
N ASN A 113 -11.52 -1.39 7.76
CA ASN A 113 -11.71 -2.35 6.68
C ASN A 113 -12.24 -3.68 7.22
N GLY A 114 -11.73 -4.10 8.36
CA GLY A 114 -12.23 -5.30 9.01
C GLY A 114 -13.67 -5.16 9.46
N ASP A 115 -13.99 -4.01 10.04
CA ASP A 115 -15.35 -3.73 10.51
C ASP A 115 -16.34 -3.68 9.35
N LEU A 116 -15.95 -3.05 8.25
CA LEU A 116 -16.78 -3.02 7.05
C LEU A 116 -17.06 -4.41 6.53
N LYS A 117 -16.09 -5.28 6.54
CA LYS A 117 -16.27 -6.67 6.12
C LYS A 117 -17.20 -7.40 7.05
N LYS A 118 -17.15 -7.11 8.33
CA LYS A 118 -18.03 -7.73 9.30
C LYS A 118 -19.46 -7.23 9.19
N ALA A 119 -19.63 -5.99 8.81
CA ALA A 119 -20.94 -5.40 8.64
C ALA A 119 -21.68 -5.93 7.41
N VAL A 120 -20.94 -6.45 6.48
CA VAL A 120 -21.49 -7.07 5.29
C VAL A 120 -21.75 -8.55 5.53
#